data_cb797e6061e9d09c31981d247f8d5cc0
#
_entry.id   cb797e6061e9d09c31981d247f8d5cc0
#
_cell.length_a   1.000
_cell.length_b   1.000
_cell.length_c   1.000
_cell.angle_alpha   90.00
_cell.angle_beta   90.00
_cell.angle_gamma   90.00
#
_symmetry.space_group_name_H-M   'P 1'
#
loop_
_entity.id
_entity.type
_entity.pdbx_description
1 polymer ?
#
loop_
_entity_poly.entity_id
_entity_poly.type
_entity_poly.pdbx_seq_one_letter_code
_entity_poly.pdbx_strand_id
1 'polypeptide(L)'
;ACHQAAQAPASASGWLPLLRHLVFLGTPHHGAPLERAGHWVDVLLGSNAYSRPFARLAQLRSAGITDLRYGHVLESDWLGRDRFRKSPDQRTPVPLPAGVACHAVAATLAARRSPVGERLVGDGLVPLHSALGIHDDPARTLGFAKARQAVFYRLGHLDLLADAGVARQLQDWMQDH
;
A
#
# COMPACT_ATOMS: atom_id res chain seq x y z
N ALA A 1 -12.36 -3.70 2.85
CA ALA A 1 -13.09 -3.89 4.13
C ALA A 1 -13.90 -2.65 4.51
N CYS A 2 -13.30 -1.49 4.89
CA CYS A 2 -14.05 -0.30 5.34
C CYS A 2 -15.07 0.20 4.32
N HIS A 3 -14.71 0.29 3.04
CA HIS A 3 -15.61 0.70 1.95
C HIS A 3 -16.83 -0.22 1.83
N GLN A 4 -16.63 -1.54 1.87
CA GLN A 4 -17.71 -2.52 1.84
C GLN A 4 -18.55 -2.48 3.12
N ALA A 5 -17.92 -2.32 4.28
CA ALA A 5 -18.62 -2.20 5.56
C ALA A 5 -19.51 -0.95 5.62
N ALA A 6 -19.08 0.17 5.02
CA ALA A 6 -19.89 1.38 4.95
C ALA A 6 -21.13 1.24 4.04
N GLN A 7 -21.14 0.26 3.13
CA GLN A 7 -22.26 -0.04 2.23
C GLN A 7 -23.14 -1.20 2.75
N ALA A 8 -22.68 -1.93 3.77
CA ALA A 8 -23.37 -3.06 4.33
C ALA A 8 -24.42 -2.63 5.39
N PRO A 9 -25.42 -3.47 5.67
CA PRO A 9 -26.33 -3.23 6.79
C PRO A 9 -25.57 -3.06 8.11
N ALA A 10 -26.04 -2.20 9.01
CA ALA A 10 -25.38 -1.91 10.28
C ALA A 10 -25.09 -3.16 11.14
N SER A 11 -25.90 -4.20 11.02
CA SER A 11 -25.70 -5.50 11.68
C SER A 11 -24.44 -6.24 11.20
N ALA A 12 -24.01 -6.01 9.96
CA ALA A 12 -22.83 -6.67 9.37
C ALA A 12 -21.54 -5.85 9.56
N SER A 13 -21.63 -4.60 9.96
CA SER A 13 -20.50 -3.64 10.04
C SER A 13 -20.37 -2.94 11.40
N GLY A 14 -20.84 -3.56 12.46
CA GLY A 14 -20.85 -3.00 13.83
C GLY A 14 -19.47 -2.59 14.38
N TRP A 15 -18.39 -3.07 13.78
CA TRP A 15 -17.01 -2.70 14.13
C TRP A 15 -16.57 -1.34 13.55
N LEU A 16 -17.17 -0.90 12.42
CA LEU A 16 -16.73 0.31 11.70
C LEU A 16 -16.82 1.59 12.56
N PRO A 17 -17.88 1.81 13.36
CA PRO A 17 -17.96 2.96 14.28
C PRO A 17 -16.91 2.93 15.41
N LEU A 18 -16.31 1.77 15.67
CA LEU A 18 -15.27 1.61 16.70
C LEU A 18 -13.87 1.86 16.14
N LEU A 19 -13.73 1.91 14.80
CA LEU A 19 -12.44 2.14 14.15
C LEU A 19 -12.03 3.61 14.28
N ARG A 20 -11.03 3.89 15.08
CA ARG A 20 -10.49 5.23 15.31
C ARG A 20 -9.35 5.56 14.37
N HIS A 21 -8.43 4.64 14.19
CA HIS A 21 -7.20 4.81 13.42
C HIS A 21 -7.05 3.71 12.38
N LEU A 22 -6.52 4.08 11.21
CA LEU A 22 -6.15 3.16 10.14
C LEU A 22 -4.76 3.56 9.63
N VAL A 23 -3.79 2.69 9.80
CA VAL A 23 -2.41 2.93 9.37
C VAL A 23 -2.10 2.13 8.13
N PHE A 24 -1.59 2.80 7.12
CA PHE A 24 -1.07 2.23 5.89
C PHE A 24 0.46 2.26 5.94
N LEU A 25 1.08 1.12 6.03
CA LEU A 25 2.52 0.97 6.19
C LEU A 25 3.13 0.47 4.87
N GLY A 26 3.76 1.35 4.10
CA GLY A 26 4.34 1.04 2.80
C GLY A 26 3.33 0.52 1.77
N THR A 27 2.05 0.88 1.88
CA THR A 27 0.97 0.31 1.08
C THR A 27 0.99 0.83 -0.36
N PRO A 28 1.01 -0.03 -1.40
CA PRO A 28 1.00 0.40 -2.80
C PRO A 28 -0.39 0.82 -3.28
N HIS A 29 -0.90 1.97 -2.86
CA HIS A 29 -2.25 2.47 -3.18
C HIS A 29 -2.51 2.57 -4.68
N HIS A 30 -1.47 2.89 -5.45
CA HIS A 30 -1.54 3.02 -6.91
C HIS A 30 -0.73 1.94 -7.63
N GLY A 31 -0.51 0.82 -6.96
CA GLY A 31 0.25 -0.31 -7.47
C GLY A 31 1.76 -0.14 -7.34
N ALA A 32 2.47 -1.18 -7.71
CA ALA A 32 3.93 -1.25 -7.73
C ALA A 32 4.42 -1.67 -9.12
N PRO A 33 5.49 -1.05 -9.67
CA PRO A 33 6.03 -1.39 -10.99
C PRO A 33 6.43 -2.86 -11.10
N LEU A 34 6.11 -3.48 -12.22
CA LEU A 34 6.34 -4.91 -12.47
C LEU A 34 7.80 -5.32 -12.43
N GLU A 35 8.69 -4.43 -12.81
CA GLU A 35 10.14 -4.67 -12.83
C GLU A 35 10.66 -5.04 -11.44
N ARG A 36 9.93 -4.67 -10.39
CA ARG A 36 10.21 -5.02 -9.00
C ARG A 36 9.41 -6.24 -8.49
N ALA A 37 8.50 -6.78 -9.31
CA ALA A 37 7.65 -7.91 -8.89
C ALA A 37 8.44 -9.18 -8.57
N GLY A 38 9.57 -9.43 -9.25
CA GLY A 38 10.49 -10.50 -8.88
C GLY A 38 11.01 -10.36 -7.44
N HIS A 39 11.29 -9.13 -7.05
CA HIS A 39 11.74 -8.81 -5.69
C HIS A 39 10.63 -8.97 -4.64
N TRP A 40 9.36 -8.70 -4.99
CA TRP A 40 8.21 -9.00 -4.13
C TRP A 40 8.11 -10.48 -3.78
N VAL A 41 8.36 -11.34 -4.76
CA VAL A 41 8.34 -12.80 -4.55
C VAL A 41 9.45 -13.20 -3.59
N ASP A 42 10.66 -12.68 -3.78
CA ASP A 42 11.80 -12.97 -2.91
C ASP A 42 11.57 -12.45 -1.48
N VAL A 43 10.97 -11.28 -1.34
CA VAL A 43 10.64 -10.64 -0.06
C VAL A 43 9.53 -11.40 0.67
N LEU A 44 8.43 -11.75 0.00
CA LEU A 44 7.29 -12.45 0.61
C LEU A 44 7.60 -13.90 1.00
N LEU A 45 8.48 -14.55 0.26
CA LEU A 45 8.84 -15.96 0.51
C LEU A 45 10.10 -16.11 1.36
N GLY A 46 10.79 -15.02 1.66
CA GLY A 46 12.06 -15.04 2.37
C GLY A 46 13.18 -15.71 1.58
N SER A 47 14.42 -15.47 1.97
CA SER A 47 15.61 -16.09 1.38
C SER A 47 15.88 -17.50 1.92
N ASN A 48 14.88 -18.18 2.46
CA ASN A 48 15.05 -19.51 3.07
C ASN A 48 15.09 -20.60 1.99
N ALA A 49 16.02 -21.53 2.09
CA ALA A 49 16.20 -22.63 1.14
C ALA A 49 14.95 -23.50 0.97
N TYR A 50 14.10 -23.59 1.98
CA TYR A 50 12.84 -24.34 1.95
C TYR A 50 11.72 -23.64 1.18
N SER A 51 11.80 -22.32 1.00
CA SER A 51 10.77 -21.55 0.28
C SER A 51 11.07 -21.40 -1.22
N ARG A 52 12.28 -21.73 -1.69
CA ARG A 52 12.67 -21.69 -3.11
C ARG A 52 11.72 -22.40 -4.08
N PRO A 53 11.18 -23.61 -3.79
CA PRO A 53 10.20 -24.25 -4.67
C PRO A 53 8.91 -23.44 -4.77
N PHE A 54 8.50 -22.76 -3.68
CA PHE A 54 7.32 -21.91 -3.65
C PHE A 54 7.54 -20.55 -4.33
N ALA A 55 8.78 -20.04 -4.38
CA ALA A 55 9.14 -18.87 -5.16
C ALA A 55 8.87 -19.07 -6.67
N ARG A 56 9.13 -20.26 -7.20
CA ARG A 56 8.80 -20.62 -8.58
C ARG A 56 7.28 -20.70 -8.82
N LEU A 57 6.52 -21.20 -7.85
CA LEU A 57 5.04 -21.20 -7.90
C LEU A 57 4.44 -19.79 -7.78
N ALA A 58 5.05 -18.92 -7.02
CA ALA A 58 4.61 -17.51 -6.91
C ALA A 58 4.97 -16.67 -8.15
N GLN A 59 5.99 -17.08 -8.93
CA GLN A 59 6.26 -16.54 -10.26
C GLN A 59 5.16 -16.93 -11.27
N LEU A 60 4.40 -17.98 -11.01
CA LEU A 60 3.14 -18.25 -11.69
C LEU A 60 2.12 -17.19 -11.19
N ARG A 61 2.04 -16.08 -11.92
CA ARG A 61 1.04 -15.00 -11.94
C ARG A 61 -0.10 -15.17 -10.93
N SER A 62 0.18 -15.05 -9.61
CA SER A 62 -0.89 -15.13 -8.62
C SER A 62 -1.79 -13.90 -8.73
N ALA A 63 -3.08 -14.09 -8.48
CA ALA A 63 -4.06 -13.00 -8.47
C ALA A 63 -3.63 -11.87 -7.52
N GLY A 64 -3.10 -12.21 -6.34
CA GLY A 64 -2.64 -11.23 -5.35
C GLY A 64 -1.45 -10.39 -5.83
N ILE A 65 -0.48 -10.97 -6.55
CA ILE A 65 0.63 -10.21 -7.14
C ILE A 65 0.11 -9.25 -8.22
N THR A 66 -0.87 -9.67 -8.99
CA THR A 66 -1.50 -8.82 -10.01
C THR A 66 -2.26 -7.67 -9.37
N ASP A 67 -3.00 -7.94 -8.30
CA ASP A 67 -3.74 -6.93 -7.57
C ASP A 67 -2.78 -5.89 -6.93
N LEU A 68 -1.68 -6.33 -6.34
CA LEU A 68 -0.62 -5.44 -5.82
C LEU A 68 0.03 -4.61 -6.93
N ARG A 69 0.25 -5.21 -8.10
CA ARG A 69 0.85 -4.53 -9.25
C ARG A 69 -0.01 -3.37 -9.74
N TYR A 70 -1.30 -3.61 -9.87
CA TYR A 70 -2.24 -2.64 -10.42
C TYR A 70 -2.95 -1.83 -9.34
N GLY A 71 -2.78 -2.17 -8.06
CA GLY A 71 -3.46 -1.54 -6.94
C GLY A 71 -4.97 -1.81 -6.95
N HIS A 72 -5.39 -2.99 -7.39
CA HIS A 72 -6.80 -3.39 -7.36
C HIS A 72 -7.27 -3.55 -5.93
N VAL A 73 -8.37 -2.91 -5.58
CA VAL A 73 -8.95 -2.92 -4.22
C VAL A 73 -10.33 -3.56 -4.22
N LEU A 74 -11.10 -3.37 -5.28
CA LEU A 74 -12.46 -3.88 -5.41
C LEU A 74 -12.53 -5.04 -6.42
N GLU A 75 -13.47 -5.94 -6.22
CA GLU A 75 -13.75 -7.04 -7.15
C GLU A 75 -14.12 -6.53 -8.55
N SER A 76 -14.84 -5.40 -8.63
CA SER A 76 -15.18 -4.73 -9.89
C SER A 76 -13.98 -4.27 -10.72
N ASP A 77 -12.81 -4.11 -10.10
CA ASP A 77 -11.60 -3.66 -10.80
C ASP A 77 -11.06 -4.73 -11.75
N TRP A 78 -11.36 -6.00 -11.49
CA TRP A 78 -10.87 -7.14 -12.29
C TRP A 78 -11.96 -8.09 -12.79
N LEU A 79 -13.18 -8.02 -12.26
CA LEU A 79 -14.28 -8.91 -12.65
C LEU A 79 -14.60 -8.75 -14.15
N GLY A 80 -14.62 -9.86 -14.88
CA GLY A 80 -14.91 -9.87 -16.33
C GLY A 80 -13.76 -9.36 -17.22
N ARG A 81 -12.57 -9.12 -16.66
CA ARG A 81 -11.38 -8.67 -17.39
C ARG A 81 -10.24 -9.66 -17.27
N ASP A 82 -9.38 -9.70 -18.28
CA ASP A 82 -8.10 -10.39 -18.16
C ASP A 82 -7.17 -9.56 -17.26
N ARG A 83 -7.08 -9.95 -15.97
CA ARG A 83 -6.24 -9.27 -14.98
C ARG A 83 -4.73 -9.32 -15.28
N PHE A 84 -4.32 -10.10 -16.26
CA PHE A 84 -2.92 -10.20 -16.68
C PHE A 84 -2.59 -9.27 -17.85
N ARG A 85 -3.59 -8.72 -18.52
CA ARG A 85 -3.42 -7.81 -19.64
C ARG A 85 -3.23 -6.37 -19.15
N LYS A 86 -2.21 -5.68 -19.66
CA LYS A 86 -2.01 -4.26 -19.40
C LYS A 86 -3.20 -3.48 -19.99
N SER A 87 -3.92 -2.77 -19.15
CA SER A 87 -5.03 -1.90 -19.53
C SER A 87 -4.82 -0.51 -18.93
N PRO A 88 -5.46 0.54 -19.46
CA PRO A 88 -5.52 1.84 -18.81
C PRO A 88 -6.05 1.69 -17.36
N ASP A 89 -5.66 2.60 -16.48
CA ASP A 89 -6.15 2.61 -15.10
C ASP A 89 -7.65 2.94 -15.08
N GLN A 90 -8.48 1.92 -14.93
CA GLN A 90 -9.93 2.00 -14.85
C GLN A 90 -10.47 1.59 -13.48
N ARG A 91 -9.59 1.57 -12.45
CA ARG A 91 -9.99 1.21 -11.10
C ARG A 91 -11.01 2.21 -10.57
N THR A 92 -11.95 1.70 -9.79
CA THR A 92 -12.88 2.52 -9.03
C THR A 92 -12.14 3.23 -7.89
N PRO A 93 -12.13 4.57 -7.82
CA PRO A 93 -11.55 5.28 -6.70
C PRO A 93 -12.23 4.88 -5.39
N VAL A 94 -11.46 4.44 -4.40
CA VAL A 94 -11.96 4.10 -3.06
C VAL A 94 -11.43 5.16 -2.10
N PRO A 95 -12.28 6.07 -1.62
CA PRO A 95 -11.85 7.12 -0.70
C PRO A 95 -11.48 6.53 0.66
N LEU A 96 -10.72 7.30 1.43
CA LEU A 96 -10.47 6.98 2.83
C LEU A 96 -11.78 6.98 3.62
N PRO A 97 -11.94 6.09 4.61
CA PRO A 97 -13.18 6.03 5.39
C PRO A 97 -13.40 7.32 6.18
N ALA A 98 -14.62 7.86 6.09
CA ALA A 98 -15.02 9.04 6.83
C ALA A 98 -15.00 8.75 8.35
N GLY A 99 -14.61 9.75 9.15
CA GLY A 99 -14.57 9.63 10.61
C GLY A 99 -13.43 8.80 11.17
N VAL A 100 -12.54 8.24 10.32
CA VAL A 100 -11.37 7.45 10.74
C VAL A 100 -10.10 8.25 10.51
N ALA A 101 -9.22 8.30 11.51
CA ALA A 101 -7.91 8.90 11.38
C ALA A 101 -7.00 8.00 10.53
N CYS A 102 -6.86 8.32 9.24
CA CYS A 102 -6.04 7.55 8.30
C CYS A 102 -4.63 8.11 8.23
N HIS A 103 -3.63 7.24 8.45
CA HIS A 103 -2.21 7.58 8.48
C HIS A 103 -1.46 6.83 7.39
N ALA A 104 -0.53 7.48 6.70
CA ALA A 104 0.32 6.88 5.70
C ALA A 104 1.79 6.95 6.11
N VAL A 105 2.44 5.81 6.21
CA VAL A 105 3.88 5.68 6.41
C VAL A 105 4.50 5.20 5.12
N ALA A 106 5.46 5.93 4.61
CA ALA A 106 6.22 5.58 3.43
C ALA A 106 7.72 5.53 3.74
N ALA A 107 8.45 4.66 3.07
CA ALA A 107 9.89 4.60 3.16
C ALA A 107 10.55 4.81 1.79
N THR A 108 11.82 5.17 1.82
CA THR A 108 12.64 5.30 0.62
C THR A 108 14.09 4.97 0.91
N LEU A 109 14.72 4.26 -0.02
CA LEU A 109 16.16 4.00 0.01
C LEU A 109 17.01 5.26 -0.24
N ALA A 110 16.39 6.35 -0.72
CA ALA A 110 17.07 7.60 -0.91
C ALA A 110 17.61 8.18 0.41
N ALA A 111 18.77 8.81 0.36
CA ALA A 111 19.40 9.38 1.55
C ALA A 111 18.79 10.73 1.99
N ARG A 112 18.13 11.43 1.08
CA ARG A 112 17.57 12.77 1.28
C ARG A 112 16.33 12.96 0.42
N ARG A 113 15.51 13.91 0.82
CA ARG A 113 14.40 14.39 0.00
C ARG A 113 14.92 14.95 -1.34
N SER A 114 14.38 14.42 -2.43
CA SER A 114 14.73 14.85 -3.79
C SER A 114 13.52 14.63 -4.69
N PRO A 115 13.09 15.63 -5.48
CA PRO A 115 11.92 15.51 -6.37
C PRO A 115 12.01 14.33 -7.35
N VAL A 116 13.22 14.02 -7.82
CA VAL A 116 13.49 12.89 -8.71
C VAL A 116 13.53 11.57 -7.92
N GLY A 117 14.15 11.59 -6.74
CA GLY A 117 14.22 10.41 -5.86
C GLY A 117 12.86 9.99 -5.35
N GLU A 118 11.97 10.91 -5.04
CA GLU A 118 10.63 10.64 -4.55
C GLU A 118 9.74 9.94 -5.59
N ARG A 119 9.92 10.24 -6.88
CA ARG A 119 9.19 9.58 -7.97
C ARG A 119 9.78 8.22 -8.36
N LEU A 120 11.09 8.08 -8.33
CA LEU A 120 11.79 6.92 -8.89
C LEU A 120 12.29 5.93 -7.83
N VAL A 121 12.59 6.40 -6.63
CA VAL A 121 13.19 5.59 -5.56
C VAL A 121 12.22 5.51 -4.40
N GLY A 122 11.41 4.47 -4.36
CA GLY A 122 10.64 4.11 -3.17
C GLY A 122 11.50 3.31 -2.18
N ASP A 123 10.86 2.48 -1.41
CA ASP A 123 11.48 1.58 -0.41
C ASP A 123 12.09 0.30 -1.02
N GLY A 124 12.24 0.25 -2.33
CA GLY A 124 12.70 -0.91 -3.10
C GLY A 124 11.57 -1.70 -3.74
N LEU A 125 10.35 -1.61 -3.21
CA LEU A 125 9.17 -2.31 -3.70
C LEU A 125 8.06 -1.34 -4.13
N VAL A 126 7.76 -0.35 -3.30
CA VAL A 126 6.67 0.60 -3.50
C VAL A 126 7.22 1.99 -3.78
N PRO A 127 6.81 2.66 -4.87
CA PRO A 127 7.16 4.06 -5.10
C PRO A 127 6.60 4.95 -4.00
N LEU A 128 7.35 5.98 -3.61
CA LEU A 128 6.98 6.87 -2.51
C LEU A 128 5.61 7.52 -2.71
N HIS A 129 5.32 8.02 -3.92
CA HIS A 129 4.03 8.62 -4.24
C HIS A 129 2.87 7.61 -4.10
N SER A 130 3.09 6.34 -4.50
CA SER A 130 2.10 5.28 -4.35
C SER A 130 1.83 4.98 -2.87
N ALA A 131 2.88 4.93 -2.03
CA ALA A 131 2.74 4.70 -0.59
C ALA A 131 2.03 5.86 0.13
N LEU A 132 2.16 7.10 -0.37
CA LEU A 132 1.46 8.28 0.13
C LEU A 132 0.09 8.51 -0.51
N GLY A 133 -0.37 7.61 -1.38
CA GLY A 133 -1.66 7.72 -2.06
C GLY A 133 -1.74 8.89 -3.05
N ILE A 134 -0.60 9.38 -3.55
CA ILE A 134 -0.54 10.48 -4.53
C ILE A 134 -0.63 9.91 -5.94
N HIS A 135 -1.53 10.44 -6.75
CA HIS A 135 -1.74 10.03 -8.14
C HIS A 135 -1.65 11.25 -9.08
N ASP A 136 -1.25 11.03 -10.35
CA ASP A 136 -1.19 12.09 -11.36
C ASP A 136 -2.60 12.67 -11.67
N ASP A 137 -3.64 11.84 -11.59
CA ASP A 137 -5.04 12.29 -11.59
C ASP A 137 -5.46 12.67 -10.18
N PRO A 138 -5.79 13.95 -9.91
CA PRO A 138 -6.20 14.41 -8.58
C PRO A 138 -7.44 13.69 -8.02
N ALA A 139 -8.34 13.23 -8.89
CA ALA A 139 -9.55 12.49 -8.49
C ALA A 139 -9.22 11.11 -7.87
N ARG A 140 -8.01 10.61 -8.07
CA ARG A 140 -7.51 9.34 -7.55
C ARG A 140 -6.57 9.50 -6.37
N THR A 141 -6.14 10.72 -6.08
CA THR A 141 -5.27 11.01 -4.93
C THR A 141 -6.03 10.80 -3.64
N LEU A 142 -5.48 9.99 -2.74
CA LEU A 142 -6.03 9.80 -1.40
C LEU A 142 -5.70 11.01 -0.53
N GLY A 143 -6.72 11.58 0.10
CA GLY A 143 -6.60 12.82 0.86
C GLY A 143 -6.03 12.63 2.27
N PHE A 144 -4.86 11.99 2.43
CA PHE A 144 -4.20 11.93 3.73
C PHE A 144 -3.81 13.33 4.20
N ALA A 145 -4.21 13.70 5.43
CA ALA A 145 -3.77 14.94 6.04
C ALA A 145 -2.24 14.96 6.18
N LYS A 146 -1.58 16.09 5.94
CA LYS A 146 -0.11 16.20 6.02
C LYS A 146 0.46 15.78 7.37
N ALA A 147 -0.23 16.11 8.47
CA ALA A 147 0.16 15.70 9.82
C ALA A 147 0.07 14.18 10.05
N ARG A 148 -0.62 13.46 9.18
CA ARG A 148 -0.81 12.01 9.22
C ARG A 148 0.00 11.27 8.15
N GLN A 149 1.02 11.92 7.61
CA GLN A 149 1.96 11.32 6.67
C GLN A 149 3.36 11.35 7.25
N ALA A 150 4.07 10.23 7.20
CA ALA A 150 5.48 10.14 7.59
C ALA A 150 6.31 9.48 6.50
N VAL A 151 7.50 10.01 6.25
CA VAL A 151 8.46 9.48 5.27
C VAL A 151 9.77 9.18 5.96
N PHE A 152 10.21 7.94 5.84
CA PHE A 152 11.47 7.45 6.38
C PHE A 152 12.49 7.26 5.27
N TYR A 153 13.66 7.84 5.44
CA TYR A 153 14.76 7.81 4.46
C TYR A 153 15.76 6.73 4.83
N ARG A 154 16.47 6.19 3.82
CA ARG A 154 17.42 5.09 3.97
C ARG A 154 16.80 3.84 4.58
N LEU A 155 15.54 3.61 4.31
CA LEU A 155 14.78 2.51 4.86
C LEU A 155 14.15 1.70 3.72
N GLY A 156 14.32 0.40 3.75
CA GLY A 156 13.68 -0.53 2.81
C GLY A 156 12.29 -0.93 3.28
N HIS A 157 11.55 -1.61 2.40
CA HIS A 157 10.15 -1.97 2.67
C HIS A 157 9.97 -2.82 3.93
N LEU A 158 10.78 -3.84 4.11
CA LEU A 158 10.69 -4.72 5.29
C LEU A 158 11.22 -4.07 6.57
N ASP A 159 12.13 -3.12 6.43
CA ASP A 159 12.70 -2.42 7.58
C ASP A 159 11.63 -1.58 8.29
N LEU A 160 10.55 -1.17 7.58
CA LEU A 160 9.40 -0.49 8.17
C LEU A 160 8.80 -1.24 9.39
N LEU A 161 8.87 -2.57 9.39
CA LEU A 161 8.30 -3.40 10.44
C LEU A 161 9.17 -3.46 11.71
N ALA A 162 10.45 -3.11 11.60
CA ALA A 162 11.43 -3.26 12.68
C ALA A 162 12.07 -1.94 13.10
N ASP A 163 11.83 -0.83 12.38
CA ASP A 163 12.45 0.45 12.65
C ASP A 163 11.85 1.14 13.87
N ALA A 164 12.71 1.54 14.81
CA ALA A 164 12.29 2.18 16.06
C ALA A 164 11.68 3.59 15.84
N GLY A 165 12.08 4.30 14.76
CA GLY A 165 11.50 5.59 14.38
C GLY A 165 10.09 5.43 13.89
N VAL A 166 9.83 4.41 13.06
CA VAL A 166 8.47 4.06 12.63
C VAL A 166 7.60 3.71 13.83
N ALA A 167 8.09 2.86 14.74
CA ALA A 167 7.34 2.46 15.94
C ALA A 167 6.97 3.67 16.81
N ARG A 168 7.90 4.61 17.04
CA ARG A 168 7.62 5.85 17.77
C ARG A 168 6.56 6.69 17.08
N GLN A 169 6.67 6.89 15.77
CA GLN A 169 5.68 7.66 15.01
C GLN A 169 4.27 7.07 15.12
N LEU A 170 4.16 5.75 15.10
CA LEU A 170 2.87 5.08 15.28
C LEU A 170 2.33 5.30 16.69
N GLN A 171 3.18 5.20 17.73
CA GLN A 171 2.79 5.46 19.10
C GLN A 171 2.30 6.90 19.29
N ASP A 172 3.00 7.89 18.74
CA ASP A 172 2.59 9.29 18.81
C ASP A 172 1.20 9.49 18.20
N TRP A 173 0.96 8.93 17.01
CA TRP A 173 -0.35 9.04 16.36
C TRP A 173 -1.48 8.32 17.10
N MET A 174 -1.19 7.25 17.84
CA MET A 174 -2.20 6.55 18.64
C MET A 174 -2.52 7.25 19.95
N GLN A 175 -1.66 8.16 20.41
CA GLN A 175 -1.85 8.96 21.63
C GLN A 175 -2.55 10.29 21.37
N ASP A 176 -2.52 10.79 20.13
CA ASP A 176 -3.28 11.97 19.73
C ASP A 176 -4.79 11.64 19.68
N HIS A 177 -5.51 12.06 20.73
CA HIS A 177 -6.96 11.89 20.89
C HIS A 177 -7.76 13.06 20.34
#